data_52cdf083e49dd61edc420c8cbe55b638
#
_entry.id   52cdf083e49dd61edc420c8cbe55b638
#
_cell.length_a   1.000
_cell.length_b   1.000
_cell.length_c   1.000
_cell.angle_alpha   90.00
_cell.angle_beta   90.00
_cell.angle_gamma   90.00
#
_symmetry.space_group_name_H-M   'P 1'
#
loop_
_entity.id
_entity.type
_entity.pdbx_description
1 polymer ?
#
loop_
_entity_poly.entity_id
_entity_poly.type
_entity_poly.pdbx_seq_one_letter_code
_entity_poly.pdbx_strand_id
1 'polypeptide(L)'
;NKNGFTVDTQNKNPSRLTRMPGIMRGGKKQFLVDTNIGKKDWNEWYEWIESVNDDLPEPESIADVWDNLPELSPPLIEGVLRQGHKMLIAGPSKAGKSFGLIELCCAIAEGRKWLQWYCTQGKVLYVNLELDRASCLHRFKDVYQALGWAPNHLDNIHVWNLRGKSVPM
;
A
#
# COMPACT_ATOMS: atom_id res chain seq x y z
N ASN A 1 -36.95 2.15 5.16
CA ASN A 1 -36.73 1.30 6.36
C ASN A 1 -37.86 0.29 6.49
N LYS A 2 -37.81 -0.82 5.77
CA LYS A 2 -38.89 -1.86 5.79
C LYS A 2 -39.02 -2.59 7.12
N ASN A 3 -38.04 -2.47 8.02
CA ASN A 3 -37.96 -3.22 9.29
C ASN A 3 -37.96 -2.35 10.54
N GLY A 4 -38.32 -1.05 10.45
CA GLY A 4 -38.45 -0.16 11.61
C GLY A 4 -37.11 0.23 12.28
N PHE A 5 -35.96 -0.15 11.75
CA PHE A 5 -34.66 0.24 12.32
C PHE A 5 -34.22 1.61 11.83
N THR A 6 -33.78 2.45 12.76
CA THR A 6 -33.15 3.74 12.41
C THR A 6 -31.69 3.52 12.09
N VAL A 7 -31.30 3.76 10.83
CA VAL A 7 -29.91 3.67 10.41
C VAL A 7 -29.22 4.98 10.77
N ASP A 8 -28.06 4.89 11.42
CA ASP A 8 -27.20 6.05 11.65
C ASP A 8 -26.68 6.59 10.32
N THR A 9 -27.26 7.70 9.88
CA THR A 9 -26.90 8.35 8.60
C THR A 9 -25.49 8.93 8.59
N GLN A 10 -24.84 9.04 9.74
CA GLN A 10 -23.46 9.52 9.84
C GLN A 10 -22.44 8.44 9.41
N ASN A 11 -22.81 7.18 9.32
CA ASN A 11 -21.94 6.07 8.89
C ASN A 11 -21.86 5.89 7.37
N LYS A 12 -22.28 6.85 6.58
CA LYS A 12 -22.18 6.82 5.10
C LYS A 12 -20.77 7.11 4.58
N ASN A 13 -19.87 7.61 5.41
CA ASN A 13 -18.49 7.92 4.99
C ASN A 13 -17.59 6.69 5.20
N PRO A 14 -16.97 6.15 4.13
CA PRO A 14 -16.09 4.97 4.22
C PRO A 14 -14.87 5.18 5.13
N SER A 15 -14.43 6.43 5.32
CA SER A 15 -13.29 6.75 6.20
C SER A 15 -13.66 6.84 7.68
N ARG A 16 -14.94 6.71 8.03
CA ARG A 16 -15.38 6.80 9.42
C ARG A 16 -15.16 5.48 10.13
N LEU A 17 -14.53 5.54 11.30
CA LEU A 17 -14.35 4.37 12.17
C LEU A 17 -15.71 3.85 12.63
N THR A 18 -15.99 2.58 12.34
CA THR A 18 -17.14 1.84 12.82
C THR A 18 -16.75 0.94 13.98
N ARG A 19 -17.73 0.42 14.70
CA ARG A 19 -17.50 -0.53 15.80
C ARG A 19 -17.18 -1.90 15.22
N MET A 20 -16.15 -2.52 15.75
CA MET A 20 -15.82 -3.90 15.39
C MET A 20 -16.77 -4.88 16.10
N PRO A 21 -17.25 -5.92 15.41
CA PRO A 21 -17.93 -7.04 16.03
C PRO A 21 -17.02 -7.70 17.10
N GLY A 22 -17.64 -8.24 18.15
CA GLY A 22 -16.94 -8.92 19.24
C GLY A 22 -16.51 -8.04 20.41
N ILE A 23 -16.48 -6.71 20.27
CA ILE A 23 -16.08 -5.79 21.35
C ILE A 23 -17.20 -5.61 22.37
N MET A 24 -16.83 -5.61 23.65
CA MET A 24 -17.75 -5.31 24.77
C MET A 24 -17.91 -3.79 24.94
N ARG A 25 -19.17 -3.34 25.11
CA ARG A 25 -19.50 -1.95 25.42
C ARG A 25 -20.67 -1.86 26.35
N GLY A 26 -20.51 -1.21 27.51
CA GLY A 26 -21.55 -1.06 28.49
C GLY A 26 -22.12 -2.41 28.94
N GLY A 27 -21.30 -3.43 29.09
CA GLY A 27 -21.72 -4.79 29.47
C GLY A 27 -22.38 -5.60 28.34
N LYS A 28 -22.53 -5.04 27.13
CA LYS A 28 -23.14 -5.72 25.98
C LYS A 28 -22.11 -5.99 24.89
N LYS A 29 -22.06 -7.23 24.40
CA LYS A 29 -21.20 -7.62 23.27
C LYS A 29 -21.79 -7.09 21.98
N GLN A 30 -20.94 -6.47 21.14
CA GLN A 30 -21.30 -6.08 19.78
C GLN A 30 -21.17 -7.32 18.89
N PHE A 31 -22.16 -7.64 18.10
CA PHE A 31 -22.12 -8.75 17.15
C PHE A 31 -22.69 -8.33 15.80
N LEU A 32 -22.28 -9.05 14.78
CA LEU A 32 -22.78 -8.88 13.45
C LEU A 32 -24.14 -9.59 13.32
N VAL A 33 -25.17 -8.85 12.93
CA VAL A 33 -26.51 -9.40 12.75
C VAL A 33 -26.66 -9.96 11.34
N ASP A 34 -26.04 -9.29 10.37
CA ASP A 34 -26.06 -9.67 8.96
C ASP A 34 -24.84 -9.12 8.25
N THR A 35 -24.41 -9.79 7.18
CA THR A 35 -23.25 -9.39 6.39
C THR A 35 -23.45 -9.66 4.90
N ASN A 36 -22.92 -8.79 4.07
CA ASN A 36 -22.94 -8.92 2.61
C ASN A 36 -21.59 -9.37 2.04
N ILE A 37 -20.71 -9.93 2.86
CA ILE A 37 -19.36 -10.39 2.44
C ILE A 37 -19.28 -11.89 2.21
N GLY A 38 -20.37 -12.53 1.79
CA GLY A 38 -20.44 -13.96 1.49
C GLY A 38 -20.62 -14.88 2.70
N LYS A 39 -20.86 -14.32 3.89
CA LYS A 39 -21.20 -15.07 5.10
C LYS A 39 -22.64 -14.73 5.51
N LYS A 40 -23.44 -15.74 5.81
CA LYS A 40 -24.88 -15.56 6.06
C LYS A 40 -25.17 -14.91 7.40
N ASP A 41 -24.39 -15.25 8.42
CA ASP A 41 -24.59 -14.79 9.78
C ASP A 41 -23.28 -14.67 10.58
N TRP A 42 -23.41 -14.31 11.86
CA TRP A 42 -22.28 -14.17 12.78
C TRP A 42 -21.50 -15.48 12.99
N ASN A 43 -22.15 -16.63 13.04
CA ASN A 43 -21.50 -17.89 13.32
C ASN A 43 -20.61 -18.32 12.14
N GLU A 44 -21.13 -18.26 10.89
CA GLU A 44 -20.31 -18.49 9.70
C GLU A 44 -19.13 -17.52 9.59
N TRP A 45 -19.32 -16.26 10.00
CA TRP A 45 -18.25 -15.28 9.99
C TRP A 45 -17.20 -15.58 11.07
N TYR A 46 -17.64 -16.00 12.26
CA TYR A 46 -16.77 -16.38 13.36
C TYR A 46 -15.95 -17.64 13.02
N GLU A 47 -16.60 -18.68 12.52
CA GLU A 47 -15.95 -19.92 12.07
C GLU A 47 -14.89 -19.64 10.98
N TRP A 48 -15.19 -18.74 10.05
CA TRP A 48 -14.24 -18.34 9.04
C TRP A 48 -13.02 -17.59 9.63
N ILE A 49 -13.23 -16.69 10.58
CA ILE A 49 -12.12 -16.00 11.27
C ILE A 49 -11.27 -16.97 12.06
N GLU A 50 -11.87 -17.88 12.77
CA GLU A 50 -11.15 -18.92 13.51
C GLU A 50 -10.32 -19.79 12.55
N SER A 51 -10.91 -20.24 11.43
CA SER A 51 -10.20 -21.02 10.42
C SER A 51 -9.02 -20.29 9.76
N VAL A 52 -9.12 -18.97 9.60
CA VAL A 52 -8.01 -18.15 9.07
C VAL A 52 -6.90 -17.97 10.11
N ASN A 53 -7.25 -17.96 11.39
CA ASN A 53 -6.25 -17.84 12.46
C ASN A 53 -5.46 -19.14 12.71
N ASP A 54 -6.00 -20.30 12.33
CA ASP A 54 -5.32 -21.59 12.47
C ASP A 54 -4.08 -21.73 11.57
N ASP A 55 -3.98 -20.90 10.52
CA ASP A 55 -2.83 -20.85 9.60
C ASP A 55 -1.74 -19.85 10.02
N LEU A 56 -1.85 -19.22 11.18
CA LEU A 56 -0.81 -18.33 11.66
C LEU A 56 0.44 -19.13 12.10
N PRO A 57 1.64 -18.71 11.69
CA PRO A 57 2.86 -19.34 12.15
C PRO A 57 3.03 -19.18 13.66
N GLU A 58 3.60 -20.21 14.30
CA GLU A 58 3.94 -20.12 15.71
C GLU A 58 4.97 -19.01 15.98
N PRO A 59 4.85 -18.31 17.13
CA PRO A 59 5.84 -17.30 17.51
C PRO A 59 7.23 -17.94 17.71
N GLU A 60 8.23 -17.35 17.08
CA GLU A 60 9.62 -17.76 17.25
C GLU A 60 10.28 -17.02 18.42
N SER A 61 11.08 -17.75 19.20
CA SER A 61 11.94 -17.13 20.20
C SER A 61 13.16 -16.53 19.51
N ILE A 62 13.47 -15.28 19.79
CA ILE A 62 14.69 -14.63 19.28
C ILE A 62 15.97 -15.36 19.74
N ALA A 63 15.94 -15.98 20.92
CA ALA A 63 17.07 -16.75 21.43
C ALA A 63 17.39 -17.98 20.56
N ASP A 64 16.37 -18.60 19.97
CA ASP A 64 16.53 -19.83 19.18
C ASP A 64 17.13 -19.55 17.79
N VAL A 65 16.96 -18.34 17.28
CA VAL A 65 17.42 -17.93 15.93
C VAL A 65 18.61 -16.96 15.97
N TRP A 66 19.06 -16.57 17.17
CA TRP A 66 20.07 -15.50 17.33
C TRP A 66 21.37 -15.77 16.58
N ASP A 67 21.87 -16.98 16.61
CA ASP A 67 23.13 -17.37 15.97
C ASP A 67 22.96 -17.79 14.50
N ASN A 68 21.72 -17.88 14.02
CA ASN A 68 21.40 -18.29 12.65
C ASN A 68 20.20 -17.52 12.09
N LEU A 69 20.32 -16.20 12.06
CA LEU A 69 19.27 -15.32 11.52
C LEU A 69 19.06 -15.58 10.02
N PRO A 70 17.81 -15.57 9.52
CA PRO A 70 17.53 -15.69 8.10
C PRO A 70 18.13 -14.52 7.32
N GLU A 71 18.53 -14.79 6.09
CA GLU A 71 19.09 -13.77 5.20
C GLU A 71 18.05 -12.66 4.92
N LEU A 72 18.52 -11.44 4.96
CA LEU A 72 17.70 -10.28 4.62
C LEU A 72 17.45 -10.22 3.10
N SER A 73 16.24 -9.86 2.69
CA SER A 73 15.95 -9.58 1.28
C SER A 73 16.93 -8.56 0.70
N PRO A 74 17.32 -8.69 -0.59
CA PRO A 74 18.23 -7.75 -1.24
C PRO A 74 17.74 -6.30 -1.13
N PRO A 75 18.64 -5.31 -1.00
CA PRO A 75 18.26 -3.92 -0.95
C PRO A 75 17.72 -3.45 -2.32
N LEU A 76 16.64 -2.69 -2.29
CA LEU A 76 16.15 -1.91 -3.42
C LEU A 76 16.68 -0.47 -3.36
N ILE A 77 16.66 0.11 -2.17
CA ILE A 77 17.30 1.38 -1.83
C ILE A 77 18.21 1.07 -0.64
N GLU A 78 19.51 1.25 -0.82
CA GLU A 78 20.50 0.85 0.19
C GLU A 78 20.26 1.56 1.52
N GLY A 79 20.15 0.78 2.59
CA GLY A 79 19.87 1.27 3.95
C GLY A 79 18.45 1.79 4.18
N VAL A 80 17.56 1.80 3.18
CA VAL A 80 16.21 2.39 3.29
C VAL A 80 15.11 1.38 3.01
N LEU A 81 15.18 0.67 1.89
CA LEU A 81 14.10 -0.22 1.45
C LEU A 81 14.66 -1.51 0.85
N ARG A 82 14.14 -2.65 1.28
CA ARG A 82 14.45 -3.96 0.71
C ARG A 82 13.35 -4.46 -0.20
N GLN A 83 13.68 -5.41 -1.07
CA GLN A 83 12.69 -6.07 -1.92
C GLN A 83 11.61 -6.73 -1.07
N GLY A 84 10.35 -6.63 -1.51
CA GLY A 84 9.18 -7.11 -0.78
C GLY A 84 8.67 -6.20 0.35
N HIS A 85 9.43 -5.17 0.74
CA HIS A 85 9.02 -4.23 1.77
C HIS A 85 8.20 -3.06 1.19
N LYS A 86 7.51 -2.34 2.08
CA LYS A 86 6.67 -1.18 1.75
C LYS A 86 7.27 0.09 2.36
N MET A 87 7.19 1.19 1.62
CA MET A 87 7.60 2.52 2.08
C MET A 87 6.47 3.51 1.84
N LEU A 88 6.25 4.41 2.79
CA LEU A 88 5.28 5.50 2.67
C LEU A 88 6.02 6.84 2.62
N ILE A 89 5.76 7.64 1.58
CA ILE A 89 6.23 9.02 1.48
C ILE A 89 5.07 9.95 1.85
N ALA A 90 5.16 10.60 3.00
CA ALA A 90 4.16 11.52 3.51
C ALA A 90 4.66 12.96 3.53
N GLY A 91 3.73 13.92 3.43
CA GLY A 91 4.04 15.34 3.47
C GLY A 91 2.83 16.18 3.08
N PRO A 92 2.85 17.50 3.34
CA PRO A 92 1.75 18.41 3.00
C PRO A 92 1.52 18.49 1.49
N SER A 93 0.41 19.08 1.09
CA SER A 93 0.15 19.38 -0.32
C SER A 93 1.25 20.29 -0.87
N LYS A 94 1.60 20.10 -2.15
CA LYS A 94 2.67 20.83 -2.86
C LYS A 94 4.10 20.67 -2.30
N ALA A 95 4.34 19.73 -1.42
CA ALA A 95 5.69 19.41 -0.90
C ALA A 95 6.60 18.66 -1.90
N GLY A 96 6.22 18.51 -3.16
CA GLY A 96 7.04 17.83 -4.17
C GLY A 96 7.00 16.30 -4.14
N LYS A 97 6.11 15.67 -3.34
CA LYS A 97 6.03 14.19 -3.20
C LYS A 97 6.02 13.44 -4.53
N SER A 98 5.18 13.88 -5.47
CA SER A 98 5.07 13.22 -6.79
C SER A 98 6.35 13.35 -7.62
N PHE A 99 7.05 14.49 -7.53
CA PHE A 99 8.36 14.66 -8.17
C PHE A 99 9.42 13.78 -7.53
N GLY A 100 9.49 13.74 -6.19
CA GLY A 100 10.41 12.85 -5.47
C GLY A 100 10.15 11.36 -5.74
N LEU A 101 8.88 10.97 -5.92
CA LEU A 101 8.52 9.60 -6.30
C LEU A 101 8.92 9.29 -7.75
N ILE A 102 8.74 10.22 -8.68
CA ILE A 102 9.20 10.07 -10.08
C ILE A 102 10.73 10.01 -10.12
N GLU A 103 11.43 10.84 -9.36
CA GLU A 103 12.88 10.79 -9.21
C GLU A 103 13.35 9.42 -8.72
N LEU A 104 12.69 8.85 -7.71
CA LEU A 104 12.97 7.50 -7.23
C LEU A 104 12.77 6.46 -8.33
N CYS A 105 11.68 6.55 -9.11
CA CYS A 105 11.45 5.66 -10.26
C CYS A 105 12.58 5.75 -11.29
N CYS A 106 13.03 6.95 -11.63
CA CYS A 106 14.15 7.17 -12.52
C CYS A 106 15.46 6.61 -11.92
N ALA A 107 15.71 6.82 -10.65
CA ALA A 107 16.90 6.32 -9.95
C ALA A 107 16.97 4.79 -9.95
N ILE A 108 15.85 4.12 -9.68
CA ILE A 108 15.78 2.65 -9.77
C ILE A 108 15.97 2.17 -11.20
N ALA A 109 15.32 2.79 -12.17
CA ALA A 109 15.43 2.39 -13.57
C ALA A 109 16.86 2.49 -14.09
N GLU A 110 17.57 3.54 -13.71
CA GLU A 110 18.96 3.82 -14.14
C GLU A 110 20.02 3.20 -13.21
N GLY A 111 19.67 2.61 -12.06
CA GLY A 111 20.62 2.11 -11.06
C GLY A 111 21.45 3.23 -10.45
N ARG A 112 20.84 4.39 -10.18
CA ARG A 112 21.52 5.59 -9.67
C ARG A 112 21.10 5.89 -8.23
N LYS A 113 21.67 6.93 -7.65
CA LYS A 113 21.28 7.42 -6.35
C LYS A 113 19.94 8.17 -6.41
N TRP A 114 19.06 7.86 -5.45
CA TRP A 114 17.95 8.70 -5.09
C TRP A 114 18.31 9.48 -3.83
N LEU A 115 18.36 10.81 -3.92
CA LEU A 115 18.95 11.65 -2.88
C LEU A 115 20.40 11.20 -2.58
N GLN A 116 20.63 10.59 -1.43
CA GLN A 116 21.95 10.10 -1.01
C GLN A 116 22.13 8.59 -1.08
N TRP A 117 21.06 7.83 -1.31
CA TRP A 117 21.05 6.37 -1.26
C TRP A 117 21.16 5.75 -2.63
N TYR A 118 21.98 4.72 -2.76
CA TYR A 118 22.07 3.93 -4.00
C TYR A 118 20.79 3.11 -4.20
N CYS A 119 20.29 3.10 -5.43
CA CYS A 119 19.19 2.24 -5.85
C CYS A 119 19.71 1.07 -6.67
N THR A 120 19.24 -0.12 -6.39
CA THR A 120 19.45 -1.28 -7.25
C THR A 120 18.68 -1.09 -8.54
N GLN A 121 19.33 -1.31 -9.69
CA GLN A 121 18.67 -1.18 -10.99
C GLN A 121 17.55 -2.22 -11.13
N GLY A 122 16.41 -1.78 -11.64
CA GLY A 122 15.26 -2.67 -11.83
C GLY A 122 14.12 -2.02 -12.61
N LYS A 123 13.11 -2.82 -12.91
CA LYS A 123 11.88 -2.36 -13.57
C LYS A 123 10.96 -1.69 -12.56
N VAL A 124 10.31 -0.62 -12.98
CA VAL A 124 9.37 0.17 -12.18
C VAL A 124 8.02 0.24 -12.86
N LEU A 125 6.95 0.02 -12.11
CA LEU A 125 5.58 0.33 -12.51
C LEU A 125 5.09 1.55 -11.72
N TYR A 126 4.93 2.69 -12.37
CA TYR A 126 4.36 3.89 -11.78
C TYR A 126 2.86 3.94 -12.03
N VAL A 127 2.07 3.84 -10.97
CA VAL A 127 0.60 3.91 -11.05
C VAL A 127 0.16 5.35 -10.84
N ASN A 128 -0.33 6.00 -11.92
CA ASN A 128 -0.80 7.38 -11.89
C ASN A 128 -2.32 7.44 -11.73
N LEU A 129 -2.79 7.88 -10.56
CA LEU A 129 -4.20 8.04 -10.22
C LEU A 129 -4.67 9.50 -10.25
N GLU A 130 -3.74 10.45 -10.24
CA GLU A 130 -4.05 11.87 -9.99
C GLU A 130 -3.93 12.73 -11.25
N LEU A 131 -2.86 12.57 -12.02
CA LEU A 131 -2.56 13.44 -13.17
C LEU A 131 -3.19 12.93 -14.46
N ASP A 132 -3.44 13.81 -15.40
CA ASP A 132 -3.66 13.41 -16.79
C ASP A 132 -2.40 12.78 -17.38
N ARG A 133 -2.58 11.97 -18.44
CA ARG A 133 -1.49 11.21 -19.05
C ARG A 133 -0.34 12.10 -19.52
N ALA A 134 -0.66 13.21 -20.18
CA ALA A 134 0.36 14.08 -20.75
C ALA A 134 1.20 14.73 -19.64
N SER A 135 0.56 15.34 -18.65
CA SER A 135 1.24 15.95 -17.50
C SER A 135 2.10 14.93 -16.74
N CYS A 136 1.64 13.70 -16.58
CA CYS A 136 2.44 12.66 -15.91
C CYS A 136 3.71 12.33 -16.70
N LEU A 137 3.60 12.09 -17.99
CA LEU A 137 4.75 11.75 -18.84
C LEU A 137 5.75 12.90 -18.98
N HIS A 138 5.27 14.15 -19.08
CA HIS A 138 6.13 15.33 -19.09
C HIS A 138 6.95 15.45 -17.81
N ARG A 139 6.37 15.17 -16.64
CA ARG A 139 7.12 15.20 -15.37
C ARG A 139 8.29 14.22 -15.33
N PHE A 140 8.19 13.05 -15.94
CA PHE A 140 9.33 12.15 -16.06
C PHE A 140 10.46 12.80 -16.88
N LYS A 141 10.12 13.43 -18.02
CA LYS A 141 11.10 14.15 -18.84
C LYS A 141 11.72 15.31 -18.08
N ASP A 142 10.91 16.09 -17.37
CA ASP A 142 11.37 17.24 -16.58
C ASP A 142 12.35 16.79 -15.48
N VAL A 143 12.08 15.66 -14.82
CA VAL A 143 12.97 15.09 -13.80
C VAL A 143 14.30 14.65 -14.39
N TYR A 144 14.31 13.92 -15.50
CA TYR A 144 15.56 13.57 -16.19
C TYR A 144 16.39 14.80 -16.57
N GLN A 145 15.73 15.85 -17.10
CA GLN A 145 16.37 17.10 -17.46
C GLN A 145 16.94 17.84 -16.23
N ALA A 146 16.16 17.94 -15.16
CA ALA A 146 16.58 18.59 -13.92
C ALA A 146 17.78 17.90 -13.26
N LEU A 147 17.83 16.56 -13.35
CA LEU A 147 18.94 15.76 -12.83
C LEU A 147 20.15 15.73 -13.77
N GLY A 148 20.01 16.21 -15.00
CA GLY A 148 21.06 16.12 -16.02
C GLY A 148 21.39 14.67 -16.41
N TRP A 149 20.41 13.77 -16.32
CA TRP A 149 20.63 12.35 -16.60
C TRP A 149 20.31 12.01 -18.04
N ALA A 150 21.20 11.23 -18.67
CA ALA A 150 20.90 10.55 -19.93
C ALA A 150 19.91 9.40 -19.65
N PRO A 151 18.79 9.31 -20.38
CA PRO A 151 17.78 8.26 -20.18
C PRO A 151 18.21 6.97 -20.91
N ASN A 152 19.06 6.16 -20.26
CA ASN A 152 19.62 4.96 -20.87
C ASN A 152 18.73 3.72 -20.73
N HIS A 153 17.83 3.71 -19.73
CA HIS A 153 17.01 2.55 -19.39
C HIS A 153 15.52 2.92 -19.26
N LEU A 154 14.98 3.68 -20.21
CA LEU A 154 13.56 4.08 -20.23
C LEU A 154 12.61 2.88 -20.34
N ASP A 155 13.04 1.78 -20.90
CA ASP A 155 12.34 0.50 -20.99
C ASP A 155 12.11 -0.16 -19.62
N ASN A 156 12.83 0.27 -18.59
CA ASN A 156 12.60 -0.12 -17.21
C ASN A 156 11.44 0.65 -16.54
N ILE A 157 10.93 1.73 -17.15
CA ILE A 157 9.87 2.55 -16.57
C ILE A 157 8.55 2.31 -17.30
N HIS A 158 7.58 1.72 -16.59
CA HIS A 158 6.23 1.55 -17.07
C HIS A 158 5.29 2.48 -16.32
N VAL A 159 4.45 3.23 -17.05
CA VAL A 159 3.48 4.16 -16.45
C VAL A 159 2.07 3.67 -16.72
N TRP A 160 1.32 3.41 -15.68
CA TRP A 160 -0.08 3.01 -15.76
C TRP A 160 -1.00 4.18 -15.39
N ASN A 161 -1.60 4.80 -16.42
CA ASN A 161 -2.46 5.96 -16.23
C ASN A 161 -3.91 5.54 -15.95
N LEU A 162 -4.32 5.60 -14.69
CA LEU A 162 -5.62 5.16 -14.20
C LEU A 162 -6.54 6.29 -13.75
N ARG A 163 -6.16 7.55 -13.94
CA ARG A 163 -7.03 8.68 -13.59
C ARG A 163 -8.39 8.56 -14.28
N GLY A 164 -9.48 8.59 -13.50
CA GLY A 164 -10.85 8.48 -13.99
C GLY A 164 -11.23 7.09 -14.53
N LYS A 165 -10.43 6.07 -14.27
CA LYS A 165 -10.76 4.68 -14.56
C LYS A 165 -11.21 3.99 -13.28
N SER A 166 -12.32 3.25 -13.35
CA SER A 166 -12.67 2.30 -12.29
C SER A 166 -11.82 1.05 -12.48
N VAL A 167 -10.98 0.76 -11.50
CA VAL A 167 -10.25 -0.53 -11.45
C VAL A 167 -11.14 -1.47 -10.65
N PRO A 168 -11.57 -2.62 -11.20
CA PRO A 168 -12.24 -3.63 -10.41
C PRO A 168 -11.28 -4.09 -9.30
N MET A 169 -11.73 -4.01 -8.06
CA MET A 169 -11.04 -4.59 -6.91
C MET A 169 -11.35 -6.06 -6.80
#